data_1e1de2d24afa7ae66e23646ef2f2bd62
#
_entry.id   1e1de2d24afa7ae66e23646ef2f2bd62
#
_cell.length_a   1.000
_cell.length_b   1.000
_cell.length_c   1.000
_cell.angle_alpha   90.00
_cell.angle_beta   90.00
_cell.angle_gamma   90.00
#
_symmetry.space_group_name_H-M   'P 1'
#
loop_
_entity.id
_entity.type
_entity.pdbx_description
1 polymer ?
#
loop_
_entity_poly.entity_id
_entity_poly.type
_entity_poly.pdbx_seq_one_letter_code
_entity_poly.pdbx_strand_id
1 'polypeptide(L)'
;MPSRLPLQVTAFYRLFLVREYESLMVHFSRKNGFILYLIYLLDRKLKGDKADTLDLSKYKKLFGKLYNKVYGINGESFFTEMMKNYNANNEVQQKGLYSALKSIRDDIGSTCDRMQEPAEPFILRDIASHLAVLPERIILPEEIMALA
;
A
#
# COMPACT_ATOMS: atom_id res chain seq x y z
N MET A 1 -3.68 21.44 -23.64
CA MET A 1 -3.74 20.97 -22.23
C MET A 1 -2.42 21.25 -21.55
N PRO A 2 -2.43 22.01 -20.47
CA PRO A 2 -1.20 22.12 -19.70
C PRO A 2 -0.79 20.73 -19.21
N SER A 3 0.47 20.39 -19.37
CA SER A 3 0.99 19.14 -18.84
C SER A 3 1.03 19.23 -17.33
N ARG A 4 0.35 18.31 -16.66
CA ARG A 4 0.44 18.18 -15.21
C ARG A 4 1.62 17.28 -14.88
N LEU A 5 2.31 17.59 -13.80
CA LEU A 5 3.30 16.65 -13.28
C LEU A 5 2.61 15.35 -12.89
N PRO A 6 3.26 14.21 -13.12
CA PRO A 6 2.71 12.94 -12.69
C PRO A 6 2.42 12.92 -11.19
N LEU A 7 1.30 12.31 -10.83
CA LEU A 7 0.94 12.14 -9.44
C LEU A 7 1.94 11.23 -8.76
N GLN A 8 2.49 11.67 -7.63
CA GLN A 8 3.45 10.95 -6.84
C GLN A 8 2.81 10.41 -5.56
N VAL A 9 3.33 9.27 -5.09
CA VAL A 9 2.95 8.72 -3.79
C VAL A 9 4.12 8.96 -2.85
N THR A 10 3.88 9.68 -1.78
CA THR A 10 4.88 9.94 -0.74
C THR A 10 4.37 9.36 0.57
N ALA A 11 5.15 8.48 1.18
CA ALA A 11 4.72 7.79 2.39
C ALA A 11 5.83 7.67 3.42
N PHE A 12 5.49 7.87 4.69
CA PHE A 12 6.30 7.52 5.86
C PHE A 12 5.35 7.10 6.98
N TYR A 13 5.00 8.00 7.89
CA TYR A 13 3.96 7.75 8.88
C TYR A 13 2.56 7.97 8.31
N ARG A 14 2.49 8.68 7.21
CA ARG A 14 1.27 9.00 6.48
C ARG A 14 1.55 8.91 4.99
N LEU A 15 0.49 8.78 4.22
CA LEU A 15 0.59 8.69 2.77
C LEU A 15 -0.06 9.91 2.15
N PHE A 16 0.67 10.52 1.22
CA PHE A 16 0.20 11.67 0.46
C PHE A 16 0.25 11.38 -1.03
N LEU A 17 -0.76 11.81 -1.75
CA LEU A 17 -0.71 11.91 -3.19
C LEU A 17 -0.33 13.34 -3.54
N VAL A 18 0.77 13.51 -4.24
CA VAL A 18 1.42 14.80 -4.44
C VAL A 18 1.57 15.11 -5.91
N ARG A 19 1.26 16.32 -6.27
CA ARG A 19 1.41 16.83 -7.62
C ARG A 19 1.66 18.34 -7.53
N GLU A 20 2.57 18.85 -8.33
CA GLU A 20 2.97 20.27 -8.47
C GLU A 20 2.60 21.19 -7.28
N TYR A 21 1.35 21.61 -7.18
CA TYR A 21 0.90 22.51 -6.09
C TYR A 21 -0.18 21.87 -5.21
N GLU A 22 -0.40 20.59 -5.36
CA GLU A 22 -1.40 19.85 -4.59
C GLU A 22 -0.76 18.72 -3.81
N SER A 23 -1.18 18.58 -2.57
CA SER A 23 -0.81 17.43 -1.73
C SER A 23 -2.02 17.07 -0.89
N LEU A 24 -2.55 15.88 -1.09
CA LEU A 24 -3.68 15.38 -0.31
C LEU A 24 -3.27 14.12 0.45
N MET A 25 -3.54 14.11 1.75
CA MET A 25 -3.30 12.95 2.58
C MET A 25 -4.39 11.90 2.32
N VAL A 26 -3.96 10.64 2.18
CA VAL A 26 -4.89 9.52 2.13
C VAL A 26 -5.20 9.10 3.57
N HIS A 27 -6.47 9.16 3.94
CA HIS A 27 -6.93 8.74 5.26
C HIS A 27 -7.25 7.26 5.21
N PHE A 28 -6.37 6.43 5.77
CA PHE A 28 -6.62 5.00 5.83
C PHE A 28 -7.54 4.67 6.98
N SER A 29 -8.68 4.06 6.66
CA SER A 29 -9.67 3.66 7.65
C SER A 29 -9.20 2.49 8.52
N ARG A 30 -8.18 1.76 8.08
CA ARG A 30 -7.62 0.62 8.80
C ARG A 30 -6.10 0.71 8.87
N LYS A 31 -5.53 0.51 10.07
CA LYS A 31 -4.08 0.48 10.27
C LYS A 31 -3.41 -0.63 9.46
N ASN A 32 -4.01 -1.81 9.44
CA ASN A 32 -3.48 -2.93 8.64
C ASN A 32 -3.46 -2.58 7.15
N GLY A 33 -4.45 -1.86 6.67
CA GLY A 33 -4.50 -1.42 5.28
C GLY A 33 -3.33 -0.51 4.92
N PHE A 34 -3.02 0.44 5.77
CA PHE A 34 -1.89 1.34 5.54
C PHE A 34 -0.57 0.57 5.48
N ILE A 35 -0.31 -0.28 6.47
CA ILE A 35 0.94 -1.05 6.52
C ILE A 35 1.02 -2.01 5.33
N LEU A 36 -0.08 -2.66 4.99
CA LEU A 36 -0.13 -3.52 3.81
C LEU A 36 0.22 -2.75 2.55
N TYR A 37 -0.34 -1.56 2.39
CA TYR A 37 -0.04 -0.73 1.23
C TYR A 37 1.43 -0.33 1.16
N LEU A 38 2.06 -0.04 2.30
CA LEU A 38 3.50 0.24 2.35
C LEU A 38 4.33 -0.93 1.80
N ILE A 39 3.91 -2.17 2.07
CA ILE A 39 4.59 -3.35 1.52
C ILE A 39 4.53 -3.33 -0.01
N TYR A 40 3.37 -3.05 -0.59
CA TYR A 40 3.23 -2.97 -2.04
C TYR A 40 4.02 -1.83 -2.64
N LEU A 41 4.09 -0.69 -1.96
CA LEU A 41 4.93 0.44 -2.39
C LEU A 41 6.41 0.06 -2.37
N LEU A 42 6.87 -0.58 -1.29
CA LEU A 42 8.26 -1.03 -1.18
C LEU A 42 8.61 -2.04 -2.28
N ASP A 43 7.73 -3.02 -2.48
CA ASP A 43 7.93 -4.03 -3.50
C ASP A 43 8.08 -3.38 -4.89
N ARG A 44 7.18 -2.47 -5.23
CA ARG A 44 7.23 -1.78 -6.52
C ARG A 44 8.49 -0.91 -6.65
N LYS A 45 8.83 -0.17 -5.58
CA LYS A 45 9.98 0.73 -5.58
C LYS A 45 11.30 -0.02 -5.73
N LEU A 46 11.46 -1.13 -5.01
CA LEU A 46 12.74 -1.85 -4.93
C LEU A 46 12.93 -2.84 -6.08
N LYS A 47 11.87 -3.46 -6.56
CA LYS A 47 11.96 -4.47 -7.63
C LYS A 47 11.68 -3.89 -9.01
N GLY A 48 10.92 -2.81 -9.10
CA GLY A 48 10.60 -2.19 -10.37
C GLY A 48 9.92 -3.17 -11.33
N ASP A 49 10.32 -3.14 -12.59
CA ASP A 49 9.75 -3.99 -13.64
C ASP A 49 10.25 -5.44 -13.58
N LYS A 50 11.18 -5.74 -12.69
CA LYS A 50 11.71 -7.10 -12.50
C LYS A 50 10.88 -7.92 -11.52
N ALA A 51 9.83 -7.34 -10.98
CA ALA A 51 9.02 -8.00 -9.98
C ALA A 51 8.17 -9.11 -10.61
N ASP A 52 8.27 -10.31 -10.02
CA ASP A 52 7.33 -11.39 -10.28
C ASP A 52 6.05 -11.14 -9.47
N THR A 53 5.14 -12.12 -9.46
CA THR A 53 3.96 -12.04 -8.58
C THR A 53 4.41 -11.91 -7.12
N LEU A 54 3.75 -11.03 -6.38
CA LEU A 54 4.03 -10.84 -4.97
C LEU A 54 3.38 -11.96 -4.15
N ASP A 55 4.18 -12.63 -3.33
CA ASP A 55 3.67 -13.62 -2.38
C ASP A 55 3.59 -12.97 -0.99
N LEU A 56 2.43 -12.48 -0.65
CA LEU A 56 2.23 -11.74 0.59
C LEU A 56 2.55 -12.55 1.84
N SER A 57 2.42 -13.86 1.79
CA SER A 57 2.69 -14.72 2.95
C SER A 57 4.14 -14.62 3.46
N LYS A 58 5.06 -14.15 2.63
CA LYS A 58 6.47 -13.98 2.99
C LYS A 58 6.79 -12.69 3.71
N TYR A 59 5.80 -11.81 3.90
CA TYR A 59 6.03 -10.44 4.39
C TYR A 59 5.66 -10.23 5.85
N LYS A 60 5.53 -11.30 6.64
CA LYS A 60 5.18 -11.19 8.06
C LYS A 60 6.15 -10.32 8.85
N LYS A 61 7.45 -10.55 8.67
CA LYS A 61 8.49 -9.80 9.40
C LYS A 61 8.50 -8.34 8.98
N LEU A 62 8.40 -8.10 7.67
CA LEU A 62 8.37 -6.73 7.16
C LEU A 62 7.13 -5.98 7.66
N PHE A 63 5.97 -6.64 7.64
CA PHE A 63 4.75 -6.07 8.18
C PHE A 63 4.93 -5.68 9.66
N GLY A 64 5.53 -6.57 10.45
CA GLY A 64 5.79 -6.29 11.86
C GLY A 64 6.69 -5.10 12.07
N LYS A 65 7.77 -4.99 11.30
CA LYS A 65 8.72 -3.88 11.38
C LYS A 65 8.10 -2.56 10.97
N LEU A 66 7.36 -2.54 9.87
CA LEU A 66 6.66 -1.35 9.39
C LEU A 66 5.62 -0.88 10.40
N TYR A 67 4.85 -1.81 10.94
CA TYR A 67 3.84 -1.51 11.95
C TYR A 67 4.48 -0.90 13.18
N ASN A 68 5.61 -1.45 13.63
CA ASN A 68 6.34 -0.92 14.76
C ASN A 68 6.87 0.49 14.49
N LYS A 69 7.40 0.71 13.30
CA LYS A 69 7.93 2.02 12.91
C LYS A 69 6.85 3.11 12.92
N VAL A 70 5.65 2.76 12.47
CA VAL A 70 4.55 3.72 12.35
C VAL A 70 3.75 3.86 13.64
N TYR A 71 3.47 2.75 14.31
CA TYR A 71 2.54 2.72 15.45
C TYR A 71 3.20 2.38 16.79
N GLY A 72 4.48 2.04 16.78
CA GLY A 72 5.25 1.83 18.03
C GLY A 72 5.11 0.44 18.66
N ILE A 73 4.44 -0.50 18.01
CA ILE A 73 4.36 -1.89 18.49
C ILE A 73 4.60 -2.85 17.34
N ASN A 74 5.13 -4.04 17.63
CA ASN A 74 5.35 -5.05 16.60
C ASN A 74 4.02 -5.54 16.04
N GLY A 75 3.89 -5.58 14.73
CA GLY A 75 2.66 -5.92 14.04
C GLY A 75 2.55 -7.36 13.54
N GLU A 76 3.50 -8.25 13.86
CA GLU A 76 3.46 -9.61 13.32
C GLU A 76 2.19 -10.37 13.70
N SER A 77 1.68 -10.17 14.91
CA SER A 77 0.43 -10.81 15.34
C SER A 77 -0.78 -10.30 14.55
N PHE A 78 -0.79 -9.03 14.19
CA PHE A 78 -1.85 -8.46 13.35
C PHE A 78 -1.79 -9.01 11.94
N PHE A 79 -0.58 -9.21 11.41
CA PHE A 79 -0.41 -9.86 10.11
C PHE A 79 -0.93 -11.30 10.15
N THR A 80 -0.58 -12.06 11.17
CA THR A 80 -1.04 -13.44 11.34
C THR A 80 -2.56 -13.51 11.37
N GLU A 81 -3.20 -12.60 12.12
CA GLU A 81 -4.64 -12.56 12.22
C GLU A 81 -5.28 -12.16 10.88
N MET A 82 -4.71 -11.16 10.19
CA MET A 82 -5.18 -10.72 8.88
C MET A 82 -5.09 -11.84 7.85
N MET A 83 -4.01 -12.61 7.87
CA MET A 83 -3.76 -13.69 6.90
C MET A 83 -4.42 -15.01 7.26
N LYS A 84 -5.07 -15.07 8.42
CA LYS A 84 -5.82 -16.25 8.82
C LYS A 84 -6.84 -16.58 7.74
N ASN A 85 -6.91 -17.83 7.33
CA ASN A 85 -7.78 -18.28 6.25
C ASN A 85 -7.40 -17.73 4.86
N TYR A 86 -6.14 -17.28 4.68
CA TYR A 86 -5.67 -16.75 3.39
C TYR A 86 -5.92 -17.71 2.23
N ASN A 87 -5.74 -19.01 2.44
CA ASN A 87 -5.92 -20.02 1.39
C ASN A 87 -7.36 -20.53 1.27
N ALA A 88 -8.29 -19.96 2.04
CA ALA A 88 -9.69 -20.34 1.94
C ALA A 88 -10.30 -19.86 0.63
N ASN A 89 -11.12 -20.70 0.00
CA ASN A 89 -11.78 -20.37 -1.26
C ASN A 89 -13.04 -19.51 -1.06
N ASN A 90 -13.34 -19.13 0.16
CA ASN A 90 -14.55 -18.41 0.55
C ASN A 90 -14.17 -17.01 1.05
N GLU A 91 -14.73 -15.97 0.44
CA GLU A 91 -14.46 -14.58 0.81
C GLU A 91 -14.77 -14.29 2.28
N VAL A 92 -15.79 -14.91 2.84
CA VAL A 92 -16.16 -14.74 4.24
C VAL A 92 -15.02 -15.22 5.15
N GLN A 93 -14.35 -16.29 4.78
CA GLN A 93 -13.24 -16.83 5.54
C GLN A 93 -11.95 -16.03 5.34
N GLN A 94 -11.85 -15.25 4.26
CA GLN A 94 -10.71 -14.36 4.00
C GLN A 94 -10.97 -12.93 4.48
N LYS A 95 -11.96 -12.74 5.32
CA LYS A 95 -12.48 -11.43 5.69
C LYS A 95 -11.42 -10.42 6.13
N GLY A 96 -10.45 -10.84 6.93
CA GLY A 96 -9.41 -9.94 7.43
C GLY A 96 -8.60 -9.30 6.31
N LEU A 97 -8.05 -10.12 5.42
CA LEU A 97 -7.26 -9.66 4.29
C LEU A 97 -8.14 -8.94 3.25
N TYR A 98 -9.27 -9.51 2.93
CA TYR A 98 -10.21 -8.93 1.97
C TYR A 98 -10.66 -7.54 2.42
N SER A 99 -10.97 -7.37 3.71
CA SER A 99 -11.38 -6.08 4.27
C SER A 99 -10.25 -5.06 4.18
N ALA A 100 -9.02 -5.47 4.43
CA ALA A 100 -7.86 -4.57 4.31
C ALA A 100 -7.66 -4.12 2.86
N LEU A 101 -7.74 -5.02 1.90
CA LEU A 101 -7.59 -4.69 0.48
C LEU A 101 -8.71 -3.77 0.01
N LYS A 102 -9.94 -4.05 0.43
CA LYS A 102 -11.08 -3.21 0.07
C LYS A 102 -10.93 -1.80 0.65
N SER A 103 -10.50 -1.69 1.90
CA SER A 103 -10.30 -0.38 2.52
C SER A 103 -9.20 0.43 1.82
N ILE A 104 -8.11 -0.21 1.38
CA ILE A 104 -7.08 0.46 0.59
C ILE A 104 -7.68 1.04 -0.69
N ARG A 105 -8.43 0.23 -1.42
CA ARG A 105 -9.05 0.66 -2.68
C ARG A 105 -9.98 1.84 -2.46
N ASP A 106 -10.83 1.76 -1.46
CA ASP A 106 -11.81 2.81 -1.16
C ASP A 106 -11.11 4.10 -0.71
N ASP A 107 -10.12 4.00 0.16
CA ASP A 107 -9.43 5.17 0.73
C ASP A 107 -8.61 5.91 -0.33
N ILE A 108 -7.87 5.17 -1.15
CA ILE A 108 -7.08 5.77 -2.23
C ILE A 108 -7.98 6.30 -3.33
N GLY A 109 -9.03 5.53 -3.69
CA GLY A 109 -9.99 5.95 -4.70
C GLY A 109 -10.65 7.27 -4.33
N SER A 110 -11.04 7.43 -3.08
CA SER A 110 -11.64 8.67 -2.57
C SER A 110 -10.70 9.87 -2.74
N THR A 111 -9.42 9.69 -2.41
CA THR A 111 -8.44 10.77 -2.55
C THR A 111 -8.16 11.09 -4.02
N CYS A 112 -8.05 10.08 -4.87
CA CYS A 112 -7.87 10.29 -6.31
C CYS A 112 -9.06 11.02 -6.94
N ASP A 113 -10.29 10.70 -6.51
CA ASP A 113 -11.49 11.41 -6.97
C ASP A 113 -11.41 12.88 -6.63
N ARG A 114 -10.98 13.22 -5.41
CA ARG A 114 -10.81 14.62 -5.00
C ARG A 114 -9.75 15.35 -5.81
N MET A 115 -8.74 14.64 -6.30
CA MET A 115 -7.69 15.19 -7.14
C MET A 115 -8.04 15.14 -8.63
N GLN A 116 -9.18 14.55 -8.99
CA GLN A 116 -9.58 14.35 -10.37
C GLN A 116 -8.55 13.55 -11.17
N GLU A 117 -8.01 12.51 -10.54
CA GLU A 117 -7.03 11.62 -11.14
C GLU A 117 -7.54 10.18 -11.16
N PRO A 118 -7.17 9.38 -12.19
CA PRO A 118 -7.53 7.96 -12.17
C PRO A 118 -6.83 7.25 -11.02
N ALA A 119 -7.54 6.37 -10.34
CA ALA A 119 -7.02 5.63 -9.20
C ALA A 119 -6.24 4.37 -9.61
N GLU A 120 -6.45 3.86 -10.81
CA GLU A 120 -5.91 2.58 -11.27
C GLU A 120 -4.42 2.38 -11.02
N PRO A 121 -3.53 3.37 -11.25
CA PRO A 121 -2.10 3.16 -10.98
C PRO A 121 -1.77 2.94 -9.52
N PHE A 122 -2.64 3.39 -8.61
CA PHE A 122 -2.38 3.43 -7.18
C PHE A 122 -3.15 2.38 -6.39
N ILE A 123 -4.01 1.58 -7.03
CA ILE A 123 -4.78 0.54 -6.34
C ILE A 123 -4.33 -0.84 -6.80
N LEU A 124 -4.63 -1.84 -5.97
CA LEU A 124 -4.31 -3.22 -6.27
C LEU A 124 -5.49 -3.87 -7.00
N ARG A 125 -5.19 -4.62 -8.06
CA ARG A 125 -6.19 -5.42 -8.76
C ARG A 125 -6.53 -6.67 -7.97
N ASP A 126 -5.50 -7.30 -7.39
CA ASP A 126 -5.64 -8.45 -6.53
C ASP A 126 -4.41 -8.54 -5.61
N ILE A 127 -4.41 -9.52 -4.73
CA ILE A 127 -3.38 -9.67 -3.69
C ILE A 127 -1.98 -9.96 -4.26
N ALA A 128 -1.90 -10.62 -5.41
CA ALA A 128 -0.62 -10.99 -6.01
C ALA A 128 -0.10 -9.95 -7.00
N SER A 129 -0.88 -8.91 -7.28
CA SER A 129 -0.53 -7.88 -8.25
C SER A 129 0.48 -6.89 -7.70
N HIS A 130 1.26 -6.31 -8.59
CA HIS A 130 2.10 -5.16 -8.29
C HIS A 130 1.35 -3.88 -8.63
N LEU A 131 1.70 -2.79 -7.95
CA LEU A 131 1.14 -1.48 -8.28
C LEU A 131 1.64 -1.05 -9.66
N ALA A 132 0.76 -0.41 -10.43
CA ALA A 132 1.12 0.09 -11.76
C ALA A 132 1.86 1.41 -11.73
N VAL A 133 1.79 2.16 -10.62
CA VAL A 133 2.51 3.42 -10.49
C VAL A 133 4.01 3.20 -10.71
N LEU A 134 4.64 4.08 -11.49
CA LEU A 134 6.07 3.94 -11.81
C LEU A 134 6.92 4.10 -10.55
N PRO A 135 8.01 3.31 -10.42
CA PRO A 135 8.87 3.39 -9.24
C PRO A 135 9.40 4.79 -8.94
N GLU A 136 9.74 5.56 -9.96
CA GLU A 136 10.25 6.93 -9.78
C GLU A 136 9.22 7.90 -9.22
N ARG A 137 7.94 7.53 -9.24
CA ARG A 137 6.84 8.32 -8.65
C ARG A 137 6.52 7.91 -7.23
N ILE A 138 7.20 6.90 -6.70
CA ILE A 138 7.06 6.45 -5.32
C ILE A 138 8.20 7.05 -4.52
N ILE A 139 7.86 7.90 -3.54
CA ILE A 139 8.84 8.56 -2.68
C ILE A 139 8.73 7.94 -1.29
N LEU A 140 9.76 7.24 -0.88
CA LEU A 140 9.84 6.61 0.43
C LEU A 140 11.12 7.04 1.11
N PRO A 141 11.09 7.38 2.41
CA PRO A 141 12.30 7.70 3.12
C PRO A 141 13.19 6.48 3.28
N GLU A 142 14.48 6.74 3.43
CA GLU A 142 15.47 5.67 3.51
C GLU A 142 15.22 4.72 4.69
N GLU A 143 14.71 5.26 5.81
CA GLU A 143 14.39 4.45 6.99
C GLU A 143 13.31 3.40 6.71
N ILE A 144 12.40 3.69 5.81
CA ILE A 144 11.36 2.74 5.41
C ILE A 144 11.96 1.72 4.43
N MET A 145 12.72 2.18 3.44
CA MET A 145 13.34 1.27 2.46
C MET A 145 14.33 0.31 3.11
N ALA A 146 15.01 0.73 4.16
CA ALA A 146 15.97 -0.10 4.87
C ALA A 146 15.32 -1.25 5.65
N LEU A 147 14.02 -1.21 5.89
CA LEU A 147 13.31 -2.28 6.58
C LEU A 147 13.02 -3.49 5.67
N ALA A 148 13.04 -3.26 4.38
CA ALA A 148 12.72 -4.32 3.40
C ALA A 148 13.79 -5.40 3.31
#